data_4172d3e80bc05a965dc8c3724a437f75
#
_entry.id   4172d3e80bc05a965dc8c3724a437f75
#
_cell.length_a   1.000
_cell.length_b   1.000
_cell.length_c   1.000
_cell.angle_alpha   90.00
_cell.angle_beta   90.00
_cell.angle_gamma   90.00
#
_symmetry.space_group_name_H-M   'P 1'
#
loop_
_entity.id
_entity.type
_entity.pdbx_description
1 polymer ?
#
loop_
_entity_poly.entity_id
_entity_poly.type
_entity_poly.pdbx_seq_one_letter_code
_entity_poly.pdbx_strand_id
1 'polypeptide(L)'
;MPAQRVLPLTQINNMRQTQGLLRVALFLSVFMTFSALAENVMPTKTSNNQDAQVLLKKIQVAAQRLNYSGTFVYQQSNQMRTSRITHILSGKNEVEKLEILDGKPREYIRHNDDVACYVPEAKTVLIEKRVTRDVFPAILAANSADLADHYTIKVGETGRVAGHDCQAVILEPKDNLRYGYKLWADQATGLLLKAQTLDAKDELVEQIAFTQIEIGNIDHSRVKPSFSNTNGWHIENSVLSQVNLSKWSVTPPPGFKKIQELKRLISDTQNVAGKTAQHTTTSQREVSQIVFSDGLAAISVFIEPSSQSRPEGAMQQGAMNMIGRRQGDYWLTVVGEVPSAAIRQMSSSIEFKSK
;
A
#
# COMPACT_ATOMS: atom_id res chain seq x y z
N MET A 1 -4.10 -0.22 6.50
CA MET A 1 -4.31 -0.22 5.07
C MET A 1 -3.18 0.56 4.46
N PRO A 2 -2.53 0.09 3.43
CA PRO A 2 -2.07 1.07 2.49
C PRO A 2 -3.30 1.92 2.25
N ALA A 3 -3.16 3.25 2.26
CA ALA A 3 -4.26 4.13 1.94
C ALA A 3 -4.94 3.49 0.73
N GLN A 4 -6.13 2.87 0.93
CA GLN A 4 -6.87 2.29 -0.18
C GLN A 4 -7.04 3.44 -1.15
N ARG A 5 -6.18 3.47 -2.16
CA ARG A 5 -6.29 4.41 -3.26
C ARG A 5 -7.58 4.06 -3.98
N VAL A 6 -8.65 4.67 -3.53
CA VAL A 6 -9.83 4.83 -4.35
C VAL A 6 -9.41 5.80 -5.45
N LEU A 7 -8.79 5.26 -6.50
CA LEU A 7 -8.61 6.01 -7.73
C LEU A 7 -9.98 6.24 -8.32
N PRO A 8 -10.34 7.51 -8.61
CA PRO A 8 -11.53 7.76 -9.40
C PRO A 8 -11.34 7.13 -10.78
N LEU A 9 -12.32 6.33 -11.19
CA LEU A 9 -12.43 5.66 -12.49
C LEU A 9 -12.64 6.65 -13.65
N THR A 10 -11.75 7.62 -13.86
CA THR A 10 -11.79 8.47 -15.05
C THR A 10 -10.39 8.97 -15.39
N GLN A 11 -9.69 8.23 -16.22
CA GLN A 11 -8.82 8.74 -17.30
C GLN A 11 -8.05 7.58 -17.94
N ILE A 12 -8.70 6.97 -18.93
CA ILE A 12 -7.99 6.25 -19.98
C ILE A 12 -8.19 7.12 -21.23
N ASN A 13 -7.15 7.80 -21.69
CA ASN A 13 -6.90 8.00 -23.12
C ASN A 13 -5.57 8.74 -23.37
N ASN A 14 -4.86 8.17 -24.37
CA ASN A 14 -3.82 8.76 -25.22
C ASN A 14 -2.43 9.01 -24.65
N MET A 15 -1.44 8.20 -25.13
CA MET A 15 -0.43 8.77 -26.03
C MET A 15 0.43 7.70 -26.70
N ARG A 16 0.57 7.86 -28.01
CA ARG A 16 1.42 7.10 -28.92
C ARG A 16 2.87 7.61 -28.89
N GLN A 17 3.77 6.67 -29.05
CA GLN A 17 5.08 6.66 -29.74
C GLN A 17 5.95 7.93 -29.79
N THR A 18 7.22 7.75 -29.43
CA THR A 18 8.34 7.97 -30.39
C THR A 18 9.61 7.21 -29.93
N GLN A 19 10.25 6.56 -30.91
CA GLN A 19 11.52 5.87 -30.83
C GLN A 19 12.69 6.86 -30.96
N GLY A 20 13.84 6.51 -30.42
CA GLY A 20 15.11 7.21 -30.70
C GLY A 20 16.33 6.43 -30.22
N LEU A 21 17.01 5.82 -31.19
CA LEU A 21 18.30 5.14 -31.10
C LEU A 21 19.45 6.13 -30.82
N LEU A 22 20.55 5.75 -30.13
CA LEU A 22 21.92 5.69 -30.68
C LEU A 22 23.02 5.40 -29.62
N ARG A 23 23.80 4.34 -29.89
CA ARG A 23 25.29 4.11 -29.96
C ARG A 23 26.17 4.41 -28.73
N VAL A 24 26.76 3.35 -28.18
CA VAL A 24 28.12 2.76 -28.33
C VAL A 24 29.29 3.70 -28.03
N ALA A 25 30.08 3.37 -26.99
CA ALA A 25 31.53 3.48 -27.00
C ALA A 25 32.19 2.48 -26.04
N LEU A 26 33.03 1.71 -26.58
CA LEU A 26 33.96 0.68 -26.10
C LEU A 26 35.15 1.35 -25.40
N PHE A 27 35.59 0.86 -24.21
CA PHE A 27 36.96 1.03 -23.75
C PHE A 27 37.48 -0.26 -23.10
N LEU A 28 38.61 -0.66 -23.61
CA LEU A 28 39.36 -1.89 -23.36
C LEU A 28 40.30 -1.76 -22.14
N SER A 29 40.38 -2.82 -21.36
CA SER A 29 41.50 -3.47 -20.69
C SER A 29 42.54 -2.70 -19.85
N VAL A 30 42.76 -3.19 -18.63
CA VAL A 30 44.10 -3.70 -18.21
C VAL A 30 43.87 -4.74 -17.07
N PHE A 31 44.34 -5.97 -17.30
CA PHE A 31 44.43 -7.05 -16.31
C PHE A 31 45.64 -6.79 -15.38
N MET A 32 45.37 -6.82 -14.06
CA MET A 32 46.40 -7.16 -13.07
C MET A 32 45.85 -8.22 -12.14
N THR A 33 46.42 -9.41 -12.26
CA THR A 33 46.17 -10.56 -11.41
C THR A 33 46.86 -10.38 -10.04
N PHE A 34 46.06 -10.24 -9.01
CA PHE A 34 46.51 -10.49 -7.64
C PHE A 34 45.81 -11.75 -7.13
N SER A 35 46.55 -12.82 -6.97
CA SER A 35 46.09 -14.04 -6.31
C SER A 35 46.11 -13.79 -4.81
N ALA A 36 44.98 -13.43 -4.23
CA ALA A 36 44.75 -13.47 -2.80
C ALA A 36 44.02 -14.79 -2.50
N LEU A 37 44.64 -15.63 -1.71
CA LEU A 37 44.00 -16.80 -1.08
C LEU A 37 42.94 -16.27 -0.11
N ALA A 38 41.71 -16.18 -0.57
CA ALA A 38 40.56 -15.92 0.28
C ALA A 38 40.07 -17.27 0.83
N GLU A 39 40.26 -17.47 2.12
CA GLU A 39 39.65 -18.51 2.90
C GLU A 39 38.12 -18.36 2.81
N ASN A 40 37.45 -19.23 2.07
CA ASN A 40 35.99 -19.24 1.95
C ASN A 40 35.39 -19.73 3.27
N VAL A 41 35.14 -18.81 4.21
CA VAL A 41 34.17 -19.04 5.27
C VAL A 41 32.78 -18.92 4.64
N MET A 42 32.20 -20.06 4.24
CA MET A 42 30.79 -20.13 3.87
C MET A 42 29.95 -19.69 5.08
N PRO A 43 29.15 -18.61 5.01
CA PRO A 43 28.21 -18.29 6.06
C PRO A 43 27.18 -19.41 6.12
N THR A 44 27.03 -20.03 7.28
CA THR A 44 26.05 -21.10 7.52
C THR A 44 24.65 -20.55 7.26
N LYS A 45 23.84 -21.26 6.47
CA LYS A 45 22.46 -20.89 6.08
C LYS A 45 21.56 -20.44 7.24
N THR A 46 21.84 -20.92 8.45
CA THR A 46 21.09 -20.60 9.68
C THR A 46 21.36 -19.21 10.20
N SER A 47 22.60 -18.70 10.12
CA SER A 47 22.98 -17.34 10.53
C SER A 47 22.27 -16.27 9.68
N ASN A 48 22.23 -16.46 8.36
CA ASN A 48 21.66 -15.47 7.43
C ASN A 48 20.13 -15.26 7.61
N ASN A 49 19.39 -16.31 7.97
CA ASN A 49 17.95 -16.21 8.20
C ASN A 49 17.63 -15.50 9.53
N GLN A 50 18.40 -15.75 10.58
CA GLN A 50 18.22 -15.13 11.88
C GLN A 50 18.55 -13.61 11.80
N ASP A 51 19.63 -13.25 11.14
CA ASP A 51 20.02 -11.86 10.90
C ASP A 51 18.96 -11.09 10.09
N ALA A 52 18.39 -11.74 9.07
CA ALA A 52 17.31 -11.14 8.27
C ALA A 52 16.04 -10.88 9.09
N GLN A 53 15.66 -11.79 9.98
CA GLN A 53 14.51 -11.59 10.87
C GLN A 53 14.76 -10.47 11.88
N VAL A 54 15.97 -10.35 12.42
CA VAL A 54 16.36 -9.25 13.32
C VAL A 54 16.26 -7.91 12.57
N LEU A 55 16.77 -7.85 11.33
CA LEU A 55 16.70 -6.64 10.52
C LEU A 55 15.25 -6.27 10.18
N LEU A 56 14.42 -7.25 9.82
CA LEU A 56 13.00 -7.04 9.57
C LEU A 56 12.28 -6.47 10.81
N LYS A 57 12.60 -6.98 11.98
CA LYS A 57 12.08 -6.45 13.25
C LYS A 57 12.57 -5.02 13.53
N LYS A 58 13.84 -4.72 13.20
CA LYS A 58 14.39 -3.35 13.31
C LYS A 58 13.61 -2.38 12.42
N ILE A 59 13.28 -2.78 11.18
CA ILE A 59 12.47 -1.98 10.25
C ILE A 59 11.09 -1.68 10.86
N GLN A 60 10.40 -2.70 11.40
CA GLN A 60 9.09 -2.51 12.04
C GLN A 60 9.13 -1.51 13.20
N VAL A 61 10.13 -1.65 14.07
CA VAL A 61 10.28 -0.78 15.23
C VAL A 61 10.64 0.65 14.83
N ALA A 62 11.53 0.81 13.84
CA ALA A 62 11.96 2.12 13.35
C ALA A 62 10.79 2.95 12.81
N ALA A 63 9.94 2.34 11.97
CA ALA A 63 8.78 2.99 11.40
C ALA A 63 7.77 3.51 12.45
N GLN A 64 7.71 2.84 13.61
CA GLN A 64 6.78 3.20 14.69
C GLN A 64 7.37 4.17 15.73
N ARG A 65 8.71 4.26 15.83
CA ARG A 65 9.36 4.97 16.94
C ARG A 65 10.19 6.18 16.54
N LEU A 66 10.46 6.33 15.25
CA LEU A 66 11.27 7.44 14.78
C LEU A 66 10.41 8.60 14.30
N ASN A 67 10.85 9.81 14.58
CA ASN A 67 10.38 10.98 13.88
C ASN A 67 11.13 11.09 12.56
N TYR A 68 10.42 11.32 11.47
CA TYR A 68 11.02 11.51 10.15
C TYR A 68 10.13 12.35 9.25
N SER A 69 10.77 13.02 8.28
CA SER A 69 10.07 13.74 7.21
C SER A 69 10.83 13.56 5.92
N GLY A 70 10.15 13.19 4.84
CA GLY A 70 10.81 12.94 3.56
C GLY A 70 9.88 12.97 2.38
N THR A 71 10.49 13.19 1.22
CA THR A 71 9.83 13.10 -0.08
C THR A 71 10.18 11.76 -0.71
N PHE A 72 9.17 11.06 -1.20
CA PHE A 72 9.35 9.78 -1.87
C PHE A 72 8.62 9.75 -3.20
N VAL A 73 9.09 8.89 -4.07
CA VAL A 73 8.47 8.58 -5.36
C VAL A 73 7.88 7.18 -5.29
N TYR A 74 6.63 7.08 -5.68
CA TYR A 74 5.99 5.82 -6.01
C TYR A 74 6.02 5.64 -7.51
N GLN A 75 6.59 4.54 -7.96
CA GLN A 75 6.68 4.14 -9.37
C GLN A 75 5.89 2.85 -9.59
N GLN A 76 5.05 2.87 -10.63
CA GLN A 76 4.25 1.74 -11.05
C GLN A 76 4.17 1.76 -12.57
N SER A 77 4.76 0.78 -13.23
CA SER A 77 4.89 0.78 -14.68
C SER A 77 5.49 2.12 -15.19
N ASN A 78 4.77 2.84 -16.05
CA ASN A 78 5.20 4.14 -16.60
C ASN A 78 4.67 5.34 -15.80
N GLN A 79 4.04 5.11 -14.64
CA GLN A 79 3.51 6.17 -13.80
C GLN A 79 4.42 6.41 -12.60
N MET A 80 4.69 7.67 -12.34
CA MET A 80 5.40 8.11 -11.14
C MET A 80 4.53 9.10 -10.39
N ARG A 81 4.57 9.05 -9.06
CA ARG A 81 3.89 9.99 -8.17
C ARG A 81 4.81 10.36 -7.04
N THR A 82 4.91 11.65 -6.80
CA THR A 82 5.70 12.22 -5.71
C THR A 82 4.80 12.55 -4.53
N SER A 83 5.22 12.18 -3.35
CA SER A 83 4.51 12.48 -2.11
C SER A 83 5.51 12.83 -1.02
N ARG A 84 5.04 13.57 -0.02
CA ARG A 84 5.80 13.84 1.20
C ARG A 84 5.10 13.20 2.36
N ILE A 85 5.87 12.56 3.23
CA ILE A 85 5.39 12.06 4.51
C ILE A 85 6.15 12.74 5.65
N THR A 86 5.43 13.06 6.71
CA THR A 86 6.00 13.51 7.98
C THR A 86 5.36 12.69 9.09
N HIS A 87 6.19 12.05 9.91
CA HIS A 87 5.77 11.24 11.05
C HIS A 87 6.41 11.78 12.32
N ILE A 88 5.59 12.05 13.32
CA ILE A 88 6.01 12.62 14.60
C ILE A 88 5.34 11.88 15.75
N LEU A 89 6.15 11.51 16.73
CA LEU A 89 5.73 11.04 18.03
C LEU A 89 5.88 12.15 19.06
N SER A 90 4.83 12.40 19.83
CA SER A 90 4.84 13.31 20.97
C SER A 90 4.23 12.62 22.18
N GLY A 91 5.06 12.03 23.02
CA GLY A 91 4.65 11.20 24.14
C GLY A 91 3.91 9.95 23.64
N LYS A 92 2.60 9.86 23.93
CA LYS A 92 1.73 8.76 23.48
C LYS A 92 0.96 9.07 22.18
N ASN A 93 1.10 10.28 21.67
CA ASN A 93 0.40 10.72 20.46
C ASN A 93 1.30 10.52 19.24
N GLU A 94 0.72 9.95 18.21
CA GLU A 94 1.35 9.73 16.90
C GLU A 94 0.60 10.56 15.86
N VAL A 95 1.33 11.42 15.15
CA VAL A 95 0.78 12.22 14.07
C VAL A 95 1.57 11.95 12.79
N GLU A 96 0.83 11.64 11.73
CA GLU A 96 1.41 11.43 10.41
C GLU A 96 0.67 12.29 9.39
N LYS A 97 1.41 12.99 8.55
CA LYS A 97 0.88 13.74 7.43
C LYS A 97 1.45 13.21 6.13
N LEU A 98 0.58 12.83 5.21
CA LEU A 98 0.92 12.45 3.84
C LEU A 98 0.37 13.51 2.88
N GLU A 99 1.24 14.13 2.10
CA GLU A 99 0.92 15.14 1.10
C GLU A 99 1.16 14.58 -0.29
N ILE A 100 0.17 14.63 -1.16
CA ILE A 100 0.32 14.30 -2.59
C ILE A 100 0.83 15.55 -3.30
N LEU A 101 2.03 15.47 -3.89
CA LEU A 101 2.70 16.62 -4.51
C LEU A 101 2.41 16.75 -6.01
N ASP A 102 1.95 15.67 -6.65
CA ASP A 102 1.62 15.66 -8.07
C ASP A 102 0.11 15.62 -8.31
N GLY A 103 -0.35 16.35 -9.32
CA GLY A 103 -1.76 16.37 -9.72
C GLY A 103 -2.65 17.18 -8.78
N LYS A 104 -3.85 16.64 -8.45
CA LYS A 104 -4.78 17.35 -7.55
C LYS A 104 -4.29 17.27 -6.12
N PRO A 105 -4.23 18.41 -5.40
CA PRO A 105 -3.79 18.44 -4.01
C PRO A 105 -4.62 17.51 -3.13
N ARG A 106 -3.93 16.75 -2.28
CA ARG A 106 -4.52 15.87 -1.25
C ARG A 106 -3.62 15.85 -0.06
N GLU A 107 -4.21 15.92 1.11
CA GLU A 107 -3.53 15.69 2.39
C GLU A 107 -4.28 14.64 3.18
N TYR A 108 -3.54 13.72 3.76
CA TYR A 108 -4.04 12.76 4.73
C TYR A 108 -3.32 13.04 6.04
N ILE A 109 -4.08 13.38 7.08
CA ILE A 109 -3.51 13.61 8.41
C ILE A 109 -4.09 12.58 9.34
N ARG A 110 -3.21 11.76 9.89
CA ARG A 110 -3.55 10.75 10.89
C ARG A 110 -3.16 11.26 12.28
N HIS A 111 -4.09 11.19 13.18
CA HIS A 111 -3.90 11.47 14.60
C HIS A 111 -4.29 10.21 15.37
N ASN A 112 -3.31 9.43 15.81
CA ASN A 112 -3.53 8.08 16.36
C ASN A 112 -4.36 7.21 15.40
N ASP A 113 -5.63 6.95 15.76
CA ASP A 113 -6.56 6.11 14.99
C ASP A 113 -7.48 6.91 14.04
N ASP A 114 -7.52 8.24 14.15
CA ASP A 114 -8.35 9.10 13.30
C ASP A 114 -7.57 9.61 12.09
N VAL A 115 -8.15 9.48 10.92
CA VAL A 115 -7.56 9.94 9.65
C VAL A 115 -8.48 10.96 9.01
N ALA A 116 -7.97 12.16 8.76
CA ALA A 116 -8.65 13.21 7.99
C ALA A 116 -8.03 13.30 6.59
N CYS A 117 -8.86 13.15 5.55
CA CYS A 117 -8.48 13.36 4.16
C CYS A 117 -9.04 14.70 3.67
N TYR A 118 -8.18 15.62 3.31
CA TYR A 118 -8.53 16.92 2.77
C TYR A 118 -8.64 16.87 1.25
N VAL A 119 -9.80 17.24 0.71
CA VAL A 119 -10.16 17.25 -0.71
C VAL A 119 -10.50 18.67 -1.14
N PRO A 120 -9.49 19.53 -1.45
CA PRO A 120 -9.69 20.97 -1.62
C PRO A 120 -10.64 21.34 -2.75
N GLU A 121 -10.59 20.63 -3.89
CA GLU A 121 -11.45 20.91 -5.03
C GLU A 121 -12.94 20.64 -4.76
N ALA A 122 -13.22 19.71 -3.84
CA ALA A 122 -14.58 19.42 -3.39
C ALA A 122 -14.94 20.20 -2.12
N LYS A 123 -14.01 20.99 -1.56
CA LYS A 123 -14.15 21.63 -0.25
C LYS A 123 -14.68 20.65 0.80
N THR A 124 -14.07 19.45 0.88
CA THR A 124 -14.54 18.37 1.74
C THR A 124 -13.38 17.85 2.60
N VAL A 125 -13.68 17.53 3.84
CA VAL A 125 -12.82 16.78 4.74
C VAL A 125 -13.52 15.46 5.06
N LEU A 126 -12.90 14.34 4.66
CA LEU A 126 -13.38 13.00 5.00
C LEU A 126 -12.67 12.56 6.28
N ILE A 127 -13.44 12.23 7.33
CA ILE A 127 -12.90 11.73 8.58
C ILE A 127 -13.26 10.27 8.72
N GLU A 128 -12.24 9.42 8.85
CA GLU A 128 -12.39 7.98 9.04
C GLU A 128 -11.64 7.53 10.29
N LYS A 129 -12.22 6.59 11.03
CA LYS A 129 -11.46 5.85 12.04
C LYS A 129 -10.63 4.77 11.36
N ARG A 130 -9.33 4.80 11.62
CA ARG A 130 -8.44 3.73 11.19
C ARG A 130 -8.62 2.52 12.09
N VAL A 131 -8.74 1.36 11.50
CA VAL A 131 -8.96 0.12 12.23
C VAL A 131 -7.69 -0.74 12.29
N THR A 132 -6.71 -0.43 11.45
CA THR A 132 -5.42 -1.14 11.40
C THR A 132 -4.26 -0.17 11.64
N ARG A 133 -3.28 -0.57 12.45
CA ARG A 133 -2.07 0.20 12.72
C ARG A 133 -1.01 -0.09 11.63
N ASP A 134 -1.30 0.32 10.41
CA ASP A 134 -0.30 0.20 9.35
C ASP A 134 0.58 1.44 9.36
N VAL A 135 1.89 1.26 9.41
CA VAL A 135 2.89 2.32 9.37
C VAL A 135 3.41 2.42 7.94
N PHE A 136 3.75 3.59 7.51
CA PHE A 136 4.32 3.79 6.17
C PHE A 136 5.78 3.27 6.10
N PRO A 137 6.13 2.61 4.99
CA PRO A 137 5.22 1.93 4.08
C PRO A 137 4.54 0.75 4.79
N ALA A 138 3.23 0.57 4.58
CA ALA A 138 2.37 -0.38 5.29
C ALA A 138 2.71 -1.86 5.00
N ILE A 139 3.98 -2.19 4.98
CA ILE A 139 4.50 -3.49 4.56
C ILE A 139 4.64 -4.45 5.75
N LEU A 140 4.51 -4.00 7.01
CA LEU A 140 4.92 -4.81 8.14
C LEU A 140 3.95 -4.72 9.34
N ALA A 141 2.69 -5.04 9.12
CA ALA A 141 1.70 -5.10 10.21
C ALA A 141 1.78 -6.40 11.02
N ALA A 142 2.45 -7.45 10.51
CA ALA A 142 2.50 -8.77 11.14
C ALA A 142 3.72 -9.01 12.02
N ASN A 143 3.58 -10.02 12.85
CA ASN A 143 4.71 -10.60 13.56
C ASN A 143 5.65 -11.30 12.57
N SER A 144 6.93 -10.98 12.62
CA SER A 144 7.95 -11.57 11.72
C SER A 144 8.01 -13.10 11.73
N ALA A 145 7.54 -13.74 12.81
CA ALA A 145 7.47 -15.20 12.91
C ALA A 145 6.44 -15.80 11.95
N ASP A 146 5.26 -15.14 11.79
CA ASP A 146 4.20 -15.62 10.90
C ASP A 146 4.60 -15.50 9.41
N LEU A 147 5.50 -14.56 9.09
CA LEU A 147 5.99 -14.38 7.72
C LEU A 147 6.90 -15.51 7.25
N ALA A 148 7.67 -16.12 8.15
CA ALA A 148 8.59 -17.21 7.84
C ALA A 148 7.86 -18.47 7.32
N ASP A 149 6.57 -18.64 7.63
CA ASP A 149 5.77 -19.75 7.11
C ASP A 149 5.52 -19.61 5.60
N HIS A 150 5.43 -18.38 5.11
CA HIS A 150 5.03 -18.07 3.74
C HIS A 150 6.13 -17.44 2.88
N TYR A 151 7.21 -16.97 3.51
CA TYR A 151 8.35 -16.36 2.83
C TYR A 151 9.67 -16.95 3.29
N THR A 152 10.60 -17.06 2.37
CA THR A 152 12.02 -17.23 2.69
C THR A 152 12.61 -15.83 2.86
N ILE A 153 13.14 -15.54 4.06
CA ILE A 153 13.65 -14.21 4.41
C ILE A 153 15.17 -14.26 4.39
N LYS A 154 15.82 -13.37 3.64
CA LYS A 154 17.28 -13.33 3.46
C LYS A 154 17.81 -11.91 3.64
N VAL A 155 19.03 -11.78 4.14
CA VAL A 155 19.78 -10.54 4.03
C VAL A 155 20.23 -10.39 2.57
N GLY A 156 19.95 -9.26 1.96
CA GLY A 156 20.38 -8.92 0.61
C GLY A 156 21.69 -8.11 0.59
N GLU A 157 21.92 -7.42 -0.50
CA GLU A 157 23.08 -6.55 -0.68
C GLU A 157 22.97 -5.25 0.13
N THR A 158 24.11 -4.59 0.30
CA THR A 158 24.18 -3.20 0.77
C THR A 158 24.04 -2.24 -0.40
N GLY A 159 23.56 -1.03 -0.14
CA GLY A 159 23.41 0.01 -1.15
C GLY A 159 23.15 1.37 -0.55
N ARG A 160 22.82 2.35 -1.38
CA ARG A 160 22.56 3.72 -0.93
C ARG A 160 21.19 4.21 -1.42
N VAL A 161 20.40 4.77 -0.50
CA VAL A 161 19.07 5.34 -0.80
C VAL A 161 18.95 6.71 -0.15
N ALA A 162 18.57 7.73 -0.92
CA ALA A 162 18.42 9.11 -0.43
C ALA A 162 19.65 9.64 0.38
N GLY A 163 20.85 9.18 0.03
CA GLY A 163 22.08 9.59 0.72
C GLY A 163 22.46 8.73 1.94
N HIS A 164 21.64 7.76 2.33
CA HIS A 164 21.85 6.86 3.46
C HIS A 164 22.38 5.50 3.04
N ASP A 165 23.30 4.93 3.80
CA ASP A 165 23.77 3.56 3.61
C ASP A 165 22.71 2.59 4.12
N CYS A 166 22.29 1.68 3.25
CA CYS A 166 21.18 0.78 3.48
C CYS A 166 21.59 -0.69 3.38
N GLN A 167 20.87 -1.53 4.11
CA GLN A 167 20.90 -2.97 4.01
C GLN A 167 19.58 -3.48 3.43
N ALA A 168 19.64 -4.31 2.39
CA ALA A 168 18.45 -4.94 1.85
C ALA A 168 18.03 -6.17 2.67
N VAL A 169 16.71 -6.36 2.78
CA VAL A 169 16.07 -7.61 3.19
C VAL A 169 15.23 -8.10 2.03
N ILE A 170 15.37 -9.36 1.67
CA ILE A 170 14.64 -10.00 0.58
C ILE A 170 13.64 -10.98 1.18
N LEU A 171 12.39 -10.89 0.76
CA LEU A 171 11.31 -11.80 1.12
C LEU A 171 10.84 -12.50 -0.14
N GLU A 172 11.24 -13.76 -0.32
CA GLU A 172 10.87 -14.59 -1.46
C GLU A 172 9.62 -15.41 -1.09
N PRO A 173 8.51 -15.29 -1.82
CA PRO A 173 7.30 -16.07 -1.52
C PRO A 173 7.54 -17.56 -1.76
N LYS A 174 6.94 -18.42 -0.93
CA LYS A 174 6.99 -19.87 -1.08
C LYS A 174 5.89 -20.44 -1.98
N ASP A 175 4.98 -19.58 -2.44
CA ASP A 175 3.86 -19.92 -3.32
C ASP A 175 3.63 -18.84 -4.40
N ASN A 176 2.63 -19.03 -5.25
CA ASN A 176 2.26 -18.10 -6.32
C ASN A 176 1.11 -17.15 -5.96
N LEU A 177 0.75 -17.08 -4.68
CA LEU A 177 -0.34 -16.26 -4.15
C LEU A 177 0.16 -14.94 -3.56
N ARG A 178 1.46 -14.72 -3.57
CA ARG A 178 2.17 -13.57 -2.97
C ARG A 178 3.19 -12.99 -3.92
N TYR A 179 3.42 -11.70 -3.78
CA TYR A 179 4.58 -11.05 -4.40
C TYR A 179 5.83 -11.22 -3.53
N GLY A 180 6.99 -11.15 -4.17
CA GLY A 180 8.27 -10.97 -3.50
C GLY A 180 8.48 -9.51 -3.10
N TYR A 181 9.32 -9.29 -2.08
CA TYR A 181 9.68 -7.95 -1.63
C TYR A 181 11.17 -7.80 -1.44
N LYS A 182 11.70 -6.62 -1.78
CA LYS A 182 13.05 -6.20 -1.46
C LYS A 182 12.99 -4.87 -0.73
N LEU A 183 13.37 -4.89 0.55
CA LEU A 183 13.21 -3.80 1.48
C LEU A 183 14.58 -3.24 1.84
N TRP A 184 14.82 -1.98 1.59
CA TRP A 184 16.07 -1.28 1.87
C TRP A 184 15.94 -0.42 3.12
N ALA A 185 16.60 -0.80 4.19
CA ALA A 185 16.58 -0.11 5.47
C ALA A 185 17.89 0.63 5.72
N ASP A 186 17.79 1.85 6.23
CA ASP A 186 18.93 2.59 6.73
C ASP A 186 19.70 1.80 7.80
N GLN A 187 20.99 1.61 7.64
CA GLN A 187 21.78 0.78 8.53
C GLN A 187 21.84 1.34 9.96
N ALA A 188 21.88 2.66 10.09
CA ALA A 188 21.97 3.31 11.39
C ALA A 188 20.66 3.18 12.18
N THR A 189 19.55 3.54 11.58
CA THR A 189 18.26 3.66 12.28
C THR A 189 17.31 2.48 12.06
N GLY A 190 17.45 1.75 10.94
CA GLY A 190 16.53 0.71 10.50
C GLY A 190 15.30 1.25 9.77
N LEU A 191 15.19 2.56 9.54
CA LEU A 191 14.05 3.13 8.82
C LEU A 191 14.04 2.61 7.37
N LEU A 192 12.89 2.16 6.91
CA LEU A 192 12.70 1.70 5.54
C LEU A 192 12.73 2.89 4.57
N LEU A 193 13.70 2.91 3.67
CA LEU A 193 13.89 4.00 2.71
C LEU A 193 13.48 3.63 1.28
N LYS A 194 13.45 2.34 0.95
CA LYS A 194 12.99 1.86 -0.36
C LYS A 194 12.34 0.50 -0.20
N ALA A 195 11.21 0.31 -0.86
CA ALA A 195 10.51 -0.97 -0.96
C ALA A 195 10.21 -1.27 -2.43
N GLN A 196 10.50 -2.48 -2.86
CA GLN A 196 10.24 -3.00 -4.19
C GLN A 196 9.34 -4.22 -4.08
N THR A 197 8.28 -4.26 -4.90
CA THR A 197 7.41 -5.41 -5.08
C THR A 197 7.84 -6.14 -6.36
N LEU A 198 8.09 -7.43 -6.26
CA LEU A 198 8.61 -8.27 -7.31
C LEU A 198 7.61 -9.36 -7.68
N ASP A 199 7.49 -9.68 -8.96
CA ASP A 199 6.67 -10.79 -9.42
C ASP A 199 7.39 -12.15 -9.30
N ALA A 200 6.75 -13.21 -9.79
CA ALA A 200 7.30 -14.58 -9.75
C ALA A 200 8.54 -14.78 -10.65
N LYS A 201 8.91 -13.78 -11.47
CA LYS A 201 10.12 -13.78 -12.31
C LYS A 201 11.19 -12.81 -11.78
N ASP A 202 11.00 -12.30 -10.56
CA ASP A 202 11.81 -11.23 -9.96
C ASP A 202 11.79 -9.91 -10.75
N GLU A 203 10.76 -9.69 -11.60
CA GLU A 203 10.56 -8.43 -12.30
C GLU A 203 9.89 -7.41 -11.38
N LEU A 204 10.34 -6.15 -11.50
CA LEU A 204 9.82 -5.05 -10.69
C LEU A 204 8.38 -4.70 -11.10
N VAL A 205 7.43 -4.91 -10.20
CA VAL A 205 6.01 -4.55 -10.37
C VAL A 205 5.77 -3.08 -9.99
N GLU A 206 6.30 -2.70 -8.83
CA GLU A 206 6.22 -1.34 -8.31
C GLU A 206 7.30 -1.08 -7.27
N GLN A 207 7.58 0.19 -7.01
CA GLN A 207 8.48 0.58 -5.94
C GLN A 207 8.07 1.90 -5.29
N ILE A 208 8.45 2.04 -4.02
CA ILE A 208 8.47 3.29 -3.28
C ILE A 208 9.91 3.54 -2.87
N ALA A 209 10.43 4.75 -3.12
CA ALA A 209 11.77 5.12 -2.71
C ALA A 209 11.81 6.58 -2.26
N PHE A 210 12.40 6.84 -1.10
CA PHE A 210 12.70 8.20 -0.69
C PHE A 210 13.75 8.81 -1.62
N THR A 211 13.53 10.05 -1.98
CA THR A 211 14.49 10.91 -2.70
C THR A 211 15.22 11.85 -1.73
N GLN A 212 14.53 12.21 -0.65
CA GLN A 212 15.06 13.00 0.47
C GLN A 212 14.40 12.51 1.75
N ILE A 213 15.18 12.44 2.83
CA ILE A 213 14.70 12.05 4.16
C ILE A 213 15.49 12.77 5.24
N GLU A 214 14.79 13.19 6.26
CA GLU A 214 15.31 13.75 7.51
C GLU A 214 14.79 12.87 8.65
N ILE A 215 15.66 12.37 9.52
CA ILE A 215 15.33 11.46 10.62
C ILE A 215 15.78 12.09 11.93
N GLY A 216 14.90 12.11 12.93
CA GLY A 216 15.19 12.59 14.27
C GLY A 216 14.46 13.87 14.63
N ASN A 217 15.14 15.01 14.65
CA ASN A 217 14.55 16.27 15.10
C ASN A 217 13.74 16.95 14.00
N ILE A 218 12.45 16.61 13.91
CA ILE A 218 11.51 17.13 12.90
C ILE A 218 10.69 18.27 13.51
N ASP A 219 10.55 19.37 12.77
CA ASP A 219 9.65 20.46 13.16
C ASP A 219 8.19 19.98 13.21
N HIS A 220 7.59 20.08 14.39
CA HIS A 220 6.21 19.67 14.64
C HIS A 220 5.16 20.47 13.85
N SER A 221 5.52 21.63 13.31
CA SER A 221 4.63 22.41 12.45
C SER A 221 4.34 21.72 11.13
N ARG A 222 5.22 20.81 10.67
CA ARG A 222 5.08 20.08 9.38
C ARG A 222 3.91 19.12 9.33
N VAL A 223 3.37 18.68 10.48
CA VAL A 223 2.17 17.82 10.53
C VAL A 223 0.87 18.60 10.62
N LYS A 224 0.91 19.93 10.66
CA LYS A 224 -0.28 20.76 10.63
C LYS A 224 -0.93 20.73 9.23
N PRO A 225 -2.28 20.83 9.15
CA PRO A 225 -2.96 20.96 7.85
C PRO A 225 -2.45 22.16 7.06
N SER A 226 -2.17 21.98 5.78
CA SER A 226 -1.85 23.11 4.88
C SER A 226 -3.10 23.95 4.56
N PHE A 227 -4.27 23.34 4.67
CA PHE A 227 -5.57 23.99 4.51
C PHE A 227 -6.06 24.47 5.88
N SER A 228 -5.55 25.62 6.36
CA SER A 228 -5.87 26.16 7.69
C SER A 228 -7.28 26.75 7.78
N ASN A 229 -7.86 27.21 6.66
CA ASN A 229 -9.21 27.75 6.62
C ASN A 229 -10.16 26.78 5.90
N THR A 230 -10.85 25.98 6.67
CA THR A 230 -11.88 25.04 6.20
C THR A 230 -13.30 25.56 6.45
N ASN A 231 -13.48 26.86 6.68
CA ASN A 231 -14.80 27.47 6.83
C ASN A 231 -15.63 27.22 5.57
N GLY A 232 -16.83 26.66 5.75
CA GLY A 232 -17.72 26.33 4.62
C GLY A 232 -17.34 25.05 3.87
N TRP A 233 -16.36 24.26 4.38
CA TRP A 233 -16.11 22.93 3.87
C TRP A 233 -17.12 21.93 4.44
N HIS A 234 -17.46 20.95 3.63
CA HIS A 234 -18.27 19.81 4.06
C HIS A 234 -17.38 18.84 4.85
N ILE A 235 -17.84 18.47 6.08
CA ILE A 235 -17.16 17.46 6.87
C ILE A 235 -17.99 16.20 6.80
N GLU A 236 -17.43 15.15 6.19
CA GLU A 236 -18.04 13.84 6.07
C GLU A 236 -17.36 12.87 7.05
N ASN A 237 -18.13 12.38 8.01
CA ASN A 237 -17.65 11.35 8.93
C ASN A 237 -18.03 9.98 8.39
N SER A 238 -17.04 9.14 8.10
CA SER A 238 -17.29 7.75 7.74
C SER A 238 -17.76 6.99 8.98
N VAL A 239 -19.01 6.59 8.97
CA VAL A 239 -19.57 5.77 10.04
C VAL A 239 -19.17 4.32 9.79
N LEU A 240 -18.24 3.83 10.61
CA LEU A 240 -17.89 2.42 10.64
C LEU A 240 -18.77 1.72 11.66
N SER A 241 -19.54 0.73 11.27
CA SER A 241 -20.31 -0.11 12.17
C SER A 241 -19.88 -1.56 12.05
N GLN A 242 -20.07 -2.31 13.13
CA GLN A 242 -19.93 -3.76 13.06
C GLN A 242 -21.01 -4.33 12.14
N VAL A 243 -20.63 -5.31 11.34
CA VAL A 243 -21.55 -6.01 10.46
C VAL A 243 -21.57 -7.49 10.82
N ASN A 244 -22.74 -8.10 10.70
CA ASN A 244 -22.86 -9.55 10.82
C ASN A 244 -22.94 -10.15 9.42
N LEU A 245 -21.84 -10.74 8.98
CA LEU A 245 -21.72 -11.43 7.71
C LEU A 245 -21.84 -12.95 7.85
N SER A 246 -22.52 -13.46 8.88
CA SER A 246 -22.70 -14.90 9.13
C SER A 246 -23.35 -15.67 7.95
N LYS A 247 -24.10 -14.96 7.10
CA LYS A 247 -24.67 -15.52 5.87
C LYS A 247 -23.65 -15.67 4.73
N TRP A 248 -22.45 -15.11 4.90
CA TRP A 248 -21.39 -15.22 3.92
C TRP A 248 -20.31 -16.18 4.40
N SER A 249 -19.90 -17.07 3.52
CA SER A 249 -18.69 -17.88 3.72
C SER A 249 -17.60 -17.33 2.82
N VAL A 250 -16.44 -17.05 3.40
CA VAL A 250 -15.27 -16.57 2.66
C VAL A 250 -14.07 -17.37 3.15
N THR A 251 -13.45 -18.13 2.27
CA THR A 251 -12.24 -18.89 2.57
C THR A 251 -11.04 -18.17 1.96
N PRO A 252 -10.18 -17.54 2.77
CA PRO A 252 -9.02 -16.84 2.23
C PRO A 252 -7.96 -17.82 1.71
N PRO A 253 -7.04 -17.34 0.85
CA PRO A 253 -5.84 -18.10 0.49
C PRO A 253 -5.04 -18.48 1.73
N PRO A 254 -4.25 -19.58 1.69
CA PRO A 254 -3.43 -20.02 2.82
C PRO A 254 -2.58 -18.90 3.38
N GLY A 255 -2.56 -18.75 4.72
CA GLY A 255 -1.81 -17.71 5.44
C GLY A 255 -2.49 -16.36 5.56
N PHE A 256 -3.52 -16.08 4.80
CA PHE A 256 -4.32 -14.87 5.00
C PHE A 256 -5.31 -15.08 6.14
N LYS A 257 -5.24 -14.23 7.15
CA LYS A 257 -6.14 -14.24 8.32
C LYS A 257 -7.10 -13.05 8.22
N LYS A 258 -8.36 -13.25 8.61
CA LYS A 258 -9.32 -12.13 8.73
C LYS A 258 -8.85 -11.18 9.82
N ILE A 259 -8.61 -9.93 9.47
CA ILE A 259 -8.16 -8.89 10.40
C ILE A 259 -9.26 -7.87 10.69
N GLN A 260 -10.26 -7.75 9.80
CA GLN A 260 -11.29 -6.75 9.94
C GLN A 260 -12.59 -7.17 9.25
N GLU A 261 -13.71 -6.77 9.85
CA GLU A 261 -15.05 -6.90 9.28
C GLU A 261 -15.86 -5.66 9.69
N LEU A 262 -16.33 -4.89 8.71
CA LEU A 262 -17.04 -3.65 8.97
C LEU A 262 -18.03 -3.32 7.86
N LYS A 263 -18.93 -2.39 8.18
CA LYS A 263 -19.90 -1.81 7.27
C LYS A 263 -19.60 -0.32 7.11
N ARG A 264 -19.62 0.15 5.87
CA ARG A 264 -19.43 1.55 5.50
C ARG A 264 -20.68 2.08 4.82
N LEU A 265 -21.03 3.32 5.10
CA LEU A 265 -21.95 4.10 4.28
C LEU A 265 -21.10 4.84 3.24
N ILE A 266 -21.40 4.62 1.97
CA ILE A 266 -20.77 5.32 0.86
C ILE A 266 -21.80 6.26 0.26
N SER A 267 -21.47 7.53 0.18
CA SER A 267 -22.30 8.56 -0.48
C SER A 267 -21.99 8.57 -1.97
N ASP A 268 -22.94 8.18 -2.79
CA ASP A 268 -22.86 8.32 -4.24
C ASP A 268 -23.45 9.66 -4.65
N THR A 269 -22.59 10.60 -5.03
CA THR A 269 -23.02 11.89 -5.57
C THR A 269 -23.23 11.75 -7.08
N GLN A 270 -24.47 11.65 -7.52
CA GLN A 270 -24.81 11.68 -8.95
C GLN A 270 -25.15 13.11 -9.38
N ASN A 271 -24.35 13.67 -10.28
CA ASN A 271 -24.72 14.88 -10.99
C ASN A 271 -25.74 14.52 -12.07
N VAL A 272 -27.03 14.66 -11.78
CA VAL A 272 -28.09 14.52 -12.79
C VAL A 272 -28.15 15.82 -13.59
N ALA A 273 -27.61 15.80 -14.81
CA ALA A 273 -27.73 16.89 -15.74
C ALA A 273 -29.20 17.00 -16.23
N GLY A 274 -30.00 17.77 -15.55
CA GLY A 274 -31.36 18.16 -15.95
C GLY A 274 -31.40 19.61 -16.43
N LYS A 275 -32.17 19.89 -17.47
CA LYS A 275 -32.20 21.17 -18.19
C LYS A 275 -32.62 22.40 -17.37
N THR A 276 -32.95 22.32 -16.06
CA THR A 276 -33.49 23.48 -15.31
C THR A 276 -33.16 23.53 -13.81
N ALA A 277 -32.47 22.60 -13.23
CA ALA A 277 -31.91 22.75 -11.87
C ALA A 277 -30.87 21.65 -11.62
N GLN A 278 -29.68 22.03 -11.13
CA GLN A 278 -28.72 21.08 -10.60
C GLN A 278 -29.25 20.55 -9.25
N HIS A 279 -30.01 19.49 -9.28
CA HIS A 279 -30.31 18.73 -8.06
C HIS A 279 -29.22 17.67 -7.88
N THR A 280 -28.36 17.90 -6.93
CA THR A 280 -27.40 16.90 -6.46
C THR A 280 -28.16 15.93 -5.56
N THR A 281 -28.47 14.74 -6.07
CA THR A 281 -29.06 13.68 -5.23
C THR A 281 -27.93 12.87 -4.64
N THR A 282 -27.74 12.95 -3.34
CA THR A 282 -26.80 12.11 -2.61
C THR A 282 -27.54 10.86 -2.17
N SER A 283 -27.28 9.73 -2.79
CA SER A 283 -27.74 8.43 -2.32
C SER A 283 -26.68 7.79 -1.45
N GLN A 284 -27.05 7.31 -0.27
CA GLN A 284 -26.16 6.54 0.59
C GLN A 284 -26.41 5.07 0.35
N ARG A 285 -25.33 4.30 0.12
CA ARG A 285 -25.38 2.85 0.04
C ARG A 285 -24.50 2.21 1.09
N GLU A 286 -24.97 1.11 1.61
CA GLU A 286 -24.24 0.31 2.57
C GLU A 286 -23.31 -0.67 1.85
N VAL A 287 -22.04 -0.65 2.22
CA VAL A 287 -21.03 -1.58 1.71
C VAL A 287 -20.39 -2.31 2.88
N SER A 288 -20.51 -3.63 2.88
CA SER A 288 -19.80 -4.47 3.85
C SER A 288 -18.40 -4.76 3.35
N GLN A 289 -17.42 -4.70 4.21
CA GLN A 289 -16.02 -4.96 3.90
C GLN A 289 -15.45 -6.00 4.87
N ILE A 290 -14.77 -7.00 4.32
CA ILE A 290 -13.94 -7.94 5.06
C ILE A 290 -12.51 -7.75 4.58
N VAL A 291 -11.55 -7.65 5.51
CA VAL A 291 -10.13 -7.53 5.18
C VAL A 291 -9.40 -8.74 5.72
N PHE A 292 -8.59 -9.33 4.84
CA PHE A 292 -7.67 -10.41 5.18
C PHE A 292 -6.24 -9.95 4.94
N SER A 293 -5.30 -10.41 5.76
CA SER A 293 -3.87 -10.10 5.60
C SER A 293 -3.01 -11.30 5.98
N ASP A 294 -1.88 -11.45 5.29
CA ASP A 294 -0.80 -12.35 5.66
C ASP A 294 0.31 -11.63 6.44
N GLY A 295 0.10 -10.32 6.68
CA GLY A 295 1.03 -9.44 7.39
C GLY A 295 1.88 -8.54 6.51
N LEU A 296 1.96 -8.81 5.21
CA LEU A 296 2.63 -7.96 4.21
C LEU A 296 1.61 -7.42 3.21
N ALA A 297 0.76 -8.28 2.71
CA ALA A 297 -0.28 -7.95 1.76
C ALA A 297 -1.67 -8.04 2.39
N ALA A 298 -2.63 -7.32 1.83
CA ALA A 298 -4.02 -7.39 2.23
C ALA A 298 -4.94 -7.66 1.05
N ILE A 299 -6.01 -8.43 1.30
CA ILE A 299 -7.12 -8.65 0.37
C ILE A 299 -8.38 -8.14 1.03
N SER A 300 -9.08 -7.23 0.35
CA SER A 300 -10.39 -6.71 0.77
C SER A 300 -11.49 -7.34 -0.08
N VAL A 301 -12.53 -7.79 0.58
CA VAL A 301 -13.78 -8.25 -0.02
C VAL A 301 -14.86 -7.24 0.30
N PHE A 302 -15.44 -6.64 -0.73
CA PHE A 302 -16.58 -5.74 -0.61
C PHE A 302 -17.84 -6.45 -1.06
N ILE A 303 -18.90 -6.34 -0.27
CA ILE A 303 -20.21 -6.90 -0.53
C ILE A 303 -21.23 -5.77 -0.47
N GLU A 304 -21.91 -5.52 -1.56
CA GLU A 304 -22.90 -4.46 -1.67
C GLU A 304 -24.17 -4.95 -2.38
N PRO A 305 -25.36 -4.42 -2.03
CA PRO A 305 -26.56 -4.71 -2.81
C PRO A 305 -26.38 -4.28 -4.26
N SER A 306 -26.72 -5.15 -5.21
CA SER A 306 -26.59 -4.87 -6.64
C SER A 306 -27.84 -4.20 -7.16
N SER A 307 -27.84 -2.86 -7.25
CA SER A 307 -28.95 -2.09 -7.85
C SER A 307 -28.74 -1.75 -9.33
N GLN A 308 -27.54 -1.96 -9.86
CA GLN A 308 -27.19 -1.59 -11.24
C GLN A 308 -26.48 -2.73 -11.97
N SER A 309 -26.68 -2.80 -13.29
CA SER A 309 -25.92 -3.69 -14.17
C SER A 309 -24.51 -3.15 -14.28
N ARG A 310 -23.54 -3.83 -13.65
CA ARG A 310 -22.11 -3.58 -13.78
C ARG A 310 -21.47 -4.72 -14.57
N PRO A 311 -20.51 -4.44 -15.46
CA PRO A 311 -19.79 -5.51 -16.16
C PRO A 311 -18.92 -6.28 -15.16
N GLU A 312 -19.05 -7.59 -15.18
CA GLU A 312 -18.16 -8.50 -14.46
C GLU A 312 -16.79 -8.53 -15.14
N GLY A 313 -15.73 -8.67 -14.34
CA GLY A 313 -14.39 -8.74 -14.92
C GLY A 313 -13.28 -8.64 -13.90
N ALA A 314 -12.07 -8.79 -14.42
CA ALA A 314 -10.83 -8.62 -13.69
C ALA A 314 -10.08 -7.40 -14.21
N MET A 315 -9.41 -6.71 -13.29
CA MET A 315 -8.54 -5.56 -13.58
C MET A 315 -7.24 -5.71 -12.81
N GLN A 316 -6.15 -5.27 -13.43
CA GLN A 316 -4.85 -5.18 -12.78
C GLN A 316 -4.28 -3.78 -12.97
N GLN A 317 -3.69 -3.23 -11.91
CA GLN A 317 -2.92 -1.99 -11.95
C GLN A 317 -1.72 -2.13 -11.00
N GLY A 318 -0.52 -2.30 -11.57
CA GLY A 318 0.68 -2.64 -10.81
C GLY A 318 0.52 -3.91 -10.00
N ALA A 319 0.84 -3.86 -8.71
CA ALA A 319 0.64 -4.98 -7.80
C ALA A 319 -0.84 -5.21 -7.45
N MET A 320 -1.71 -4.21 -7.62
CA MET A 320 -3.12 -4.32 -7.30
C MET A 320 -3.87 -5.12 -8.36
N ASN A 321 -4.53 -6.18 -7.93
CA ASN A 321 -5.45 -6.98 -8.72
C ASN A 321 -6.86 -6.89 -8.13
N MET A 322 -7.87 -6.88 -8.99
CA MET A 322 -9.28 -6.78 -8.62
C MET A 322 -10.14 -7.69 -9.49
N ILE A 323 -11.18 -8.27 -8.89
CA ILE A 323 -12.26 -8.93 -9.59
C ILE A 323 -13.59 -8.37 -9.08
N GLY A 324 -14.46 -7.97 -10.02
CA GLY A 324 -15.85 -7.65 -9.78
C GLY A 324 -16.76 -8.70 -10.37
N ARG A 325 -17.71 -9.23 -9.58
CA ARG A 325 -18.72 -10.17 -10.05
C ARG A 325 -20.04 -10.04 -9.32
N ARG A 326 -21.11 -10.53 -9.94
CA ARG A 326 -22.43 -10.61 -9.33
C ARG A 326 -22.63 -11.95 -8.64
N GLN A 327 -23.35 -11.93 -7.52
CA GLN A 327 -23.81 -13.14 -6.84
C GLN A 327 -25.22 -12.90 -6.28
N GLY A 328 -26.22 -13.39 -6.99
CA GLY A 328 -27.63 -13.09 -6.68
C GLY A 328 -27.92 -11.59 -6.73
N ASP A 329 -28.44 -11.06 -5.64
CA ASP A 329 -28.76 -9.63 -5.49
C ASP A 329 -27.59 -8.79 -5.00
N TYR A 330 -26.39 -9.36 -4.97
CA TYR A 330 -25.20 -8.67 -4.48
C TYR A 330 -24.16 -8.48 -5.57
N TRP A 331 -23.41 -7.40 -5.45
CA TRP A 331 -22.17 -7.15 -6.16
C TRP A 331 -20.99 -7.42 -5.24
N LEU A 332 -20.06 -8.26 -5.69
CA LEU A 332 -18.83 -8.58 -4.97
C LEU A 332 -17.64 -7.94 -5.65
N THR A 333 -16.81 -7.26 -4.87
CA THR A 333 -15.51 -6.77 -5.34
C THR A 333 -14.42 -7.34 -4.44
N VAL A 334 -13.49 -8.08 -5.04
CA VAL A 334 -12.29 -8.59 -4.35
C VAL A 334 -11.10 -7.83 -4.89
N VAL A 335 -10.32 -7.20 -4.03
CA VAL A 335 -9.17 -6.37 -4.42
C VAL A 335 -8.02 -6.52 -3.43
N GLY A 336 -6.78 -6.53 -3.93
CA GLY A 336 -5.59 -6.59 -3.09
C GLY A 336 -4.30 -6.44 -3.87
N GLU A 337 -3.24 -6.07 -3.18
CA GLU A 337 -1.86 -6.03 -3.70
C GLU A 337 -1.23 -7.42 -3.62
N VAL A 338 -1.83 -8.34 -4.37
CA VAL A 338 -1.44 -9.75 -4.46
C VAL A 338 -1.56 -10.21 -5.91
N PRO A 339 -0.86 -11.27 -6.34
CA PRO A 339 -1.01 -11.84 -7.67
C PRO A 339 -2.48 -12.19 -8.00
N SER A 340 -2.82 -12.11 -9.28
CA SER A 340 -4.19 -12.39 -9.75
C SER A 340 -4.70 -13.79 -9.37
N ALA A 341 -3.79 -14.74 -9.13
CA ALA A 341 -4.14 -16.09 -8.65
C ALA A 341 -4.81 -16.03 -7.26
N ALA A 342 -4.29 -15.24 -6.33
CA ALA A 342 -4.86 -15.08 -5.00
C ALA A 342 -6.25 -14.41 -5.06
N ILE A 343 -6.40 -13.38 -5.91
CA ILE A 343 -7.69 -12.70 -6.08
C ILE A 343 -8.73 -13.64 -6.69
N ARG A 344 -8.36 -14.45 -7.69
CA ARG A 344 -9.26 -15.47 -8.26
C ARG A 344 -9.66 -16.52 -7.22
N GLN A 345 -8.70 -17.05 -6.47
CA GLN A 345 -8.96 -18.02 -5.41
C GLN A 345 -9.91 -17.43 -4.36
N MET A 346 -9.64 -16.23 -3.87
CA MET A 346 -10.51 -15.54 -2.92
C MET A 346 -11.91 -15.34 -3.49
N SER A 347 -12.02 -14.81 -4.70
CA SER A 347 -13.32 -14.55 -5.34
C SER A 347 -14.16 -15.81 -5.51
N SER A 348 -13.54 -16.94 -5.91
CA SER A 348 -14.24 -18.21 -6.08
C SER A 348 -14.70 -18.85 -4.78
N SER A 349 -14.08 -18.49 -3.65
CA SER A 349 -14.41 -19.02 -2.31
C SER A 349 -15.59 -18.33 -1.64
N ILE A 350 -16.08 -17.22 -2.21
CA ILE A 350 -17.17 -16.46 -1.58
C ILE A 350 -18.51 -17.10 -1.91
N GLU A 351 -19.25 -17.50 -0.88
CA GLU A 351 -20.55 -18.12 -1.00
C GLU A 351 -21.58 -17.44 -0.09
N PHE A 352 -22.79 -17.25 -0.61
CA PHE A 352 -23.94 -16.82 0.19
C PHE A 352 -24.72 -18.05 0.68
N LYS A 353 -24.82 -18.21 1.99
CA LYS A 353 -25.59 -19.29 2.61
C LYS A 353 -27.08 -18.93 2.56
N SER A 354 -27.78 -19.40 1.55
CA SER A 354 -29.25 -19.42 1.60
C SER A 354 -29.68 -20.46 2.61
N LYS A 355 -30.48 -20.04 3.62
CA LYS A 355 -31.16 -21.01 4.49
C LYS A 355 -32.18 -21.80 3.70
#